data_f6e3f6f36b0e7cbbad545d5f8b6e6ba9
#
_entry.id   f6e3f6f36b0e7cbbad545d5f8b6e6ba9
#
_cell.length_a   1.000
_cell.length_b   1.000
_cell.length_c   1.000
_cell.angle_alpha   90.00
_cell.angle_beta   90.00
_cell.angle_gamma   90.00
#
_symmetry.space_group_name_H-M   'P 1'
#
loop_
_entity.id
_entity.type
_entity.pdbx_description
1 polymer ?
#
loop_
_entity_poly.entity_id
_entity_poly.type
_entity_poly.pdbx_seq_one_letter_code
_entity_poly.pdbx_strand_id
1 'polypeptide(L)'
;MQLRISGWIDNSVKSGYTNNNLRSLRNGGMTLIYTVTVNPSVDYVVQLGEFHLGMVNRALNEAVFSGGKGINVAMILQNLGVSNRALGFLAGFTGDFIEKDLRRRGCRTDFVRLEKGFSRINVKLKGQEGSEINGSGPAVDQAAVQALFEKISTLQKGDILIISGSVPLSLPQDFYERILDLLKGREIDTVVDAT
;
A
#
# COMPACT_ATOMS: atom_id res chain seq x y z
N MET A 1 13.06 18.20 -5.58
CA MET A 1 13.90 17.20 -6.24
C MET A 1 13.04 15.94 -6.38
N GLN A 2 12.45 15.74 -7.55
CA GLN A 2 11.48 14.68 -7.83
C GLN A 2 12.24 13.42 -8.23
N LEU A 3 12.23 12.39 -7.37
CA LEU A 3 12.72 11.06 -7.74
C LEU A 3 11.62 10.32 -8.52
N ARG A 4 11.77 10.28 -9.85
CA ARG A 4 11.02 9.36 -10.70
C ARG A 4 11.63 7.96 -10.54
N ILE A 5 10.91 7.06 -9.88
CA ILE A 5 11.21 5.63 -9.96
C ILE A 5 10.27 5.02 -11.00
N SER A 6 10.67 5.06 -12.25
CA SER A 6 10.14 4.23 -13.32
C SER A 6 11.16 3.15 -13.60
N GLY A 7 10.95 1.94 -13.07
CA GLY A 7 11.85 0.81 -13.33
C GLY A 7 11.23 -0.48 -12.84
N TRP A 8 11.20 -1.46 -13.70
CA TRP A 8 10.88 -2.85 -13.41
C TRP A 8 11.80 -3.38 -12.31
N ILE A 9 11.24 -4.05 -11.30
CA ILE A 9 12.07 -4.77 -10.32
C ILE A 9 12.54 -6.05 -11.01
N ASP A 10 13.77 -6.01 -11.52
CA ASP A 10 14.53 -7.20 -11.88
C ASP A 10 14.97 -7.88 -10.58
N ASN A 11 14.63 -9.15 -10.40
CA ASN A 11 14.98 -9.98 -9.23
C ASN A 11 16.48 -10.28 -9.08
N SER A 12 17.37 -9.62 -9.85
CA SER A 12 18.80 -9.86 -9.85
C SER A 12 19.64 -8.89 -9.00
N VAL A 13 19.04 -7.97 -8.25
CA VAL A 13 19.80 -7.07 -7.36
C VAL A 13 20.36 -7.86 -6.19
N LYS A 14 21.59 -8.34 -6.33
CA LYS A 14 22.41 -8.83 -5.22
C LYS A 14 22.71 -7.66 -4.29
N SER A 15 22.04 -7.64 -3.14
CA SER A 15 22.21 -6.65 -2.09
C SER A 15 23.65 -6.64 -1.56
N GLY A 16 24.39 -5.56 -1.85
CA GLY A 16 25.66 -5.22 -1.19
C GLY A 16 25.49 -4.40 0.10
N TYR A 17 24.26 -4.27 0.62
CA TYR A 17 24.03 -3.60 1.90
C TYR A 17 24.18 -4.61 3.04
N THR A 18 25.24 -4.47 3.81
CA THR A 18 25.46 -5.30 4.99
C THR A 18 24.39 -5.01 6.05
N ASN A 19 23.77 -6.07 6.56
CA ASN A 19 22.75 -6.11 7.62
C ASN A 19 23.13 -5.40 8.95
N ASN A 20 24.32 -4.80 9.03
CA ASN A 20 24.83 -4.22 10.27
C ASN A 20 24.25 -2.84 10.61
N ASN A 21 23.82 -2.05 9.63
CA ASN A 21 23.26 -0.72 9.89
C ASN A 21 21.79 -0.73 10.33
N LEU A 22 21.02 -1.80 9.99
CA LEU A 22 19.66 -1.97 10.48
C LEU A 22 19.61 -2.62 11.88
N ARG A 23 20.74 -3.21 12.33
CA ARG A 23 20.85 -3.77 13.69
C ARG A 23 21.16 -2.75 14.78
N SER A 24 21.61 -1.54 14.45
CA SER A 24 21.95 -0.51 15.43
C SER A 24 20.71 0.22 16.03
N LEU A 25 19.51 -0.03 15.49
CA LEU A 25 18.25 0.46 16.08
C LEU A 25 17.77 -0.40 17.28
N ARG A 26 18.61 -1.33 17.77
CA ARG A 26 18.30 -2.20 18.90
C ARG A 26 18.85 -1.65 20.20
N ASN A 27 18.11 -0.79 20.86
CA ASN A 27 18.15 -0.68 22.31
C ASN A 27 16.81 -1.18 22.88
N GLY A 28 16.77 -2.47 23.23
CA GLY A 28 15.82 -3.02 24.19
C GLY A 28 14.41 -3.42 23.72
N GLY A 29 13.95 -3.08 22.51
CA GLY A 29 12.65 -3.48 21.96
C GLY A 29 12.75 -3.80 20.47
N MET A 30 11.89 -4.70 19.97
CA MET A 30 11.87 -5.02 18.54
C MET A 30 11.01 -3.96 17.84
N THR A 31 11.65 -2.93 17.22
CA THR A 31 10.97 -1.94 16.38
C THR A 31 10.15 -2.64 15.30
N LEU A 32 8.87 -2.34 15.23
CA LEU A 32 7.99 -2.82 14.18
C LEU A 32 7.64 -1.65 13.25
N ILE A 33 7.68 -1.91 11.93
CA ILE A 33 7.27 -0.93 10.94
C ILE A 33 5.82 -1.22 10.54
N TYR A 34 4.98 -0.21 10.66
CA TYR A 34 3.60 -0.27 10.19
C TYR A 34 3.47 0.53 8.89
N THR A 35 2.78 -0.02 7.91
CA THR A 35 2.44 0.71 6.68
C THR A 35 0.93 0.89 6.61
N VAL A 36 0.46 2.10 6.33
CA VAL A 36 -0.96 2.41 6.17
C VAL A 36 -1.26 2.73 4.71
N THR A 37 -2.21 1.98 4.12
CA THR A 37 -2.76 2.22 2.79
C THR A 37 -4.27 2.33 2.90
N VAL A 38 -4.81 3.54 2.86
CA VAL A 38 -6.25 3.77 3.05
C VAL A 38 -7.08 3.51 1.78
N ASN A 39 -6.44 3.46 0.61
CA ASN A 39 -7.09 3.18 -0.67
C ASN A 39 -6.29 2.20 -1.55
N PRO A 40 -6.07 0.96 -1.10
CA PRO A 40 -5.36 -0.05 -1.84
C PRO A 40 -6.10 -0.45 -3.12
N SER A 41 -5.40 -1.05 -4.08
CA SER A 41 -5.95 -1.44 -5.36
C SER A 41 -5.55 -2.85 -5.78
N VAL A 42 -6.33 -3.40 -6.69
CA VAL A 42 -5.86 -4.42 -7.63
C VAL A 42 -5.48 -3.70 -8.91
N ASP A 43 -4.23 -3.82 -9.32
CA ASP A 43 -3.73 -3.23 -10.56
C ASP A 43 -3.82 -4.28 -11.66
N TYR A 44 -4.74 -4.10 -12.62
CA TYR A 44 -4.88 -4.92 -13.80
C TYR A 44 -4.10 -4.29 -14.95
N VAL A 45 -3.01 -4.92 -15.31
CA VAL A 45 -2.11 -4.46 -16.38
C VAL A 45 -2.44 -5.21 -17.65
N VAL A 46 -2.81 -4.48 -18.71
CA VAL A 46 -3.17 -5.02 -20.02
C VAL A 46 -2.16 -4.50 -21.05
N GLN A 47 -1.44 -5.40 -21.67
CA GLN A 47 -0.55 -5.06 -22.78
C GLN A 47 -1.30 -5.16 -24.09
N LEU A 48 -1.30 -4.07 -24.85
CA LEU A 48 -1.90 -3.96 -26.19
C LEU A 48 -0.80 -3.67 -27.21
N GLY A 49 -1.03 -4.08 -28.48
CA GLY A 49 -0.21 -3.60 -29.58
C GLY A 49 -0.56 -2.14 -29.86
N GLU A 50 -1.75 -1.92 -30.38
CA GLU A 50 -2.32 -0.61 -30.66
C GLU A 50 -3.70 -0.53 -29.99
N PHE A 51 -4.03 0.63 -29.42
CA PHE A 51 -5.33 0.86 -28.78
C PHE A 51 -6.22 1.70 -29.68
N HIS A 52 -7.38 1.17 -30.03
CA HIS A 52 -8.36 1.85 -30.87
C HIS A 52 -9.62 2.15 -30.06
N LEU A 53 -9.92 3.44 -29.89
CA LEU A 53 -11.13 3.89 -29.23
C LEU A 53 -12.38 3.48 -30.03
N GLY A 54 -13.42 2.99 -29.34
CA GLY A 54 -14.67 2.58 -29.97
C GLY A 54 -14.63 1.22 -30.67
N MET A 55 -13.52 0.50 -30.58
CA MET A 55 -13.33 -0.83 -31.18
C MET A 55 -13.05 -1.90 -30.11
N VAL A 56 -13.17 -3.17 -30.52
CA VAL A 56 -12.73 -4.30 -29.68
C VAL A 56 -11.22 -4.38 -29.75
N ASN A 57 -10.56 -4.13 -28.63
CA ASN A 57 -9.12 -4.30 -28.45
C ASN A 57 -8.84 -5.64 -27.77
N ARG A 58 -7.86 -6.41 -28.25
CA ARG A 58 -7.48 -7.69 -27.66
C ARG A 58 -6.13 -7.57 -27.00
N ALA A 59 -6.04 -8.03 -25.73
CA ALA A 59 -4.80 -8.04 -25.00
C ALA A 59 -3.80 -9.02 -25.63
N LEU A 60 -2.53 -8.60 -25.70
CA LEU A 60 -1.40 -9.46 -26.00
C LEU A 60 -0.90 -10.20 -24.76
N ASN A 61 -0.98 -9.54 -23.62
CA ASN A 61 -0.61 -10.09 -22.30
C ASN A 61 -1.38 -9.37 -21.20
N GLU A 62 -1.59 -10.05 -20.08
CA GLU A 62 -2.33 -9.55 -18.94
C GLU A 62 -1.64 -9.96 -17.64
N ALA A 63 -1.69 -9.08 -16.65
CA ALA A 63 -1.18 -9.37 -15.31
C ALA A 63 -1.99 -8.63 -14.24
N VAL A 64 -2.10 -9.24 -13.06
CA VAL A 64 -2.83 -8.69 -11.91
C VAL A 64 -1.88 -8.60 -10.72
N PHE A 65 -1.83 -7.43 -10.10
CA PHE A 65 -0.97 -7.16 -8.96
C PHE A 65 -1.74 -6.52 -7.80
N SER A 66 -1.30 -6.78 -6.58
CA SER A 66 -1.71 -5.99 -5.43
C SER A 66 -1.03 -4.63 -5.52
N GLY A 67 -1.79 -3.55 -5.43
CA GLY A 67 -1.34 -2.18 -5.61
C GLY A 67 -1.70 -1.28 -4.42
N GLY A 68 -1.06 -0.11 -4.43
CA GLY A 68 -1.12 0.90 -3.38
C GLY A 68 0.27 1.21 -2.85
N LYS A 69 0.58 2.49 -2.67
CA LYS A 69 1.93 2.92 -2.28
C LYS A 69 2.41 2.24 -0.99
N GLY A 70 1.62 2.26 0.09
CA GLY A 70 1.99 1.63 1.35
C GLY A 70 2.05 0.10 1.27
N ILE A 71 1.25 -0.54 0.40
CA ILE A 71 1.36 -1.97 0.10
C ILE A 71 2.70 -2.28 -0.56
N ASN A 72 3.13 -1.46 -1.54
CA ASN A 72 4.43 -1.61 -2.18
C ASN A 72 5.56 -1.46 -1.18
N VAL A 73 5.47 -0.50 -0.27
CA VAL A 73 6.43 -0.33 0.83
C VAL A 73 6.49 -1.58 1.70
N ALA A 74 5.33 -2.15 2.10
CA ALA A 74 5.28 -3.38 2.90
C ALA A 74 5.97 -4.55 2.20
N MET A 75 5.73 -4.72 0.90
CA MET A 75 6.38 -5.78 0.10
C MET A 75 7.90 -5.58 0.00
N ILE A 76 8.36 -4.33 -0.20
CA ILE A 76 9.79 -4.01 -0.26
C ILE A 76 10.46 -4.30 1.09
N LEU A 77 9.88 -3.85 2.20
CA LEU A 77 10.38 -4.13 3.54
C LEU A 77 10.48 -5.64 3.79
N GLN A 78 9.46 -6.40 3.38
CA GLN A 78 9.46 -7.85 3.51
C GLN A 78 10.59 -8.50 2.69
N ASN A 79 10.81 -8.06 1.45
CA ASN A 79 11.90 -8.55 0.61
C ASN A 79 13.29 -8.23 1.19
N LEU A 80 13.41 -7.13 1.94
CA LEU A 80 14.61 -6.74 2.66
C LEU A 80 14.77 -7.48 4.01
N GLY A 81 13.84 -8.37 4.37
CA GLY A 81 13.85 -9.08 5.65
C GLY A 81 13.49 -8.21 6.85
N VAL A 82 12.85 -7.06 6.62
CA VAL A 82 12.43 -6.14 7.68
C VAL A 82 11.01 -6.47 8.10
N SER A 83 10.82 -6.78 9.38
CA SER A 83 9.49 -7.06 9.94
C SER A 83 8.58 -5.85 9.81
N ASN A 84 7.43 -6.07 9.19
CA ASN A 84 6.43 -5.02 9.01
C ASN A 84 5.01 -5.54 9.17
N ARG A 85 4.04 -4.63 9.32
CA ARG A 85 2.61 -4.94 9.36
C ARG A 85 1.84 -3.93 8.51
N ALA A 86 1.09 -4.45 7.53
CA ALA A 86 0.26 -3.63 6.64
C ALA A 86 -1.13 -3.40 7.25
N LEU A 87 -1.52 -2.13 7.33
CA LEU A 87 -2.81 -1.62 7.81
C LEU A 87 -3.52 -0.87 6.69
N GLY A 88 -4.81 -0.61 6.87
CA GLY A 88 -5.65 0.16 5.97
C GLY A 88 -7.01 -0.48 5.81
N PHE A 89 -7.70 -0.20 4.70
CA PHE A 89 -9.05 -0.71 4.43
C PHE A 89 -9.05 -1.68 3.26
N LEU A 90 -9.76 -2.79 3.40
CA LEU A 90 -10.00 -3.75 2.32
C LEU A 90 -11.50 -4.06 2.22
N ALA A 91 -12.00 -4.29 1.00
CA ALA A 91 -13.39 -4.63 0.74
C ALA A 91 -13.51 -5.70 -0.34
N GLY A 92 -14.50 -6.56 -0.21
CA GLY A 92 -14.93 -7.52 -1.22
C GLY A 92 -13.82 -8.44 -1.75
N PHE A 93 -14.06 -9.05 -2.89
CA PHE A 93 -13.18 -10.06 -3.51
C PHE A 93 -11.78 -9.51 -3.86
N THR A 94 -11.69 -8.24 -4.25
CA THR A 94 -10.39 -7.60 -4.54
C THR A 94 -9.59 -7.37 -3.27
N GLY A 95 -10.26 -7.04 -2.15
CA GLY A 95 -9.62 -6.97 -0.85
C GLY A 95 -9.09 -8.34 -0.39
N ASP A 96 -9.84 -9.41 -0.65
CA ASP A 96 -9.38 -10.78 -0.37
C ASP A 96 -8.15 -11.16 -1.20
N PHE A 97 -8.15 -10.78 -2.48
CA PHE A 97 -7.00 -10.98 -3.36
C PHE A 97 -5.75 -10.27 -2.82
N ILE A 98 -5.87 -8.98 -2.47
CA ILE A 98 -4.75 -8.17 -1.95
C ILE A 98 -4.18 -8.80 -0.67
N GLU A 99 -5.05 -9.11 0.29
CA GLU A 99 -4.59 -9.67 1.57
C GLU A 99 -3.93 -11.04 1.39
N LYS A 100 -4.52 -11.91 0.56
CA LYS A 100 -3.97 -13.24 0.25
C LYS A 100 -2.61 -13.14 -0.44
N ASP A 101 -2.44 -12.20 -1.38
CA ASP A 101 -1.16 -11.99 -2.06
C ASP A 101 -0.07 -11.49 -1.10
N LEU A 102 -0.39 -10.51 -0.24
CA LEU A 102 0.53 -10.01 0.78
C LEU A 102 0.97 -11.12 1.75
N ARG A 103 0.02 -11.90 2.25
CA ARG A 103 0.31 -13.03 3.17
C ARG A 103 1.17 -14.10 2.50
N ARG A 104 0.90 -14.43 1.23
CA ARG A 104 1.71 -15.38 0.44
C ARG A 104 3.16 -14.91 0.30
N ARG A 105 3.39 -13.59 0.24
CA ARG A 105 4.72 -12.96 0.20
C ARG A 105 5.37 -12.84 1.58
N GLY A 106 4.70 -13.30 2.64
CA GLY A 106 5.19 -13.26 4.01
C GLY A 106 4.92 -11.97 4.77
N CYS A 107 4.21 -10.99 4.17
CA CYS A 107 3.82 -9.77 4.87
C CYS A 107 2.78 -10.08 5.95
N ARG A 108 2.93 -9.47 7.12
CA ARG A 108 1.89 -9.48 8.15
C ARG A 108 0.84 -8.43 7.80
N THR A 109 -0.43 -8.80 7.93
CA THR A 109 -1.56 -7.93 7.59
C THR A 109 -2.50 -7.78 8.79
N ASP A 110 -3.05 -6.59 8.96
CA ASP A 110 -4.05 -6.29 9.98
C ASP A 110 -5.01 -5.20 9.47
N PHE A 111 -5.58 -5.45 8.29
CA PHE A 111 -6.52 -4.54 7.64
C PHE A 111 -7.88 -4.50 8.35
N VAL A 112 -8.54 -3.35 8.27
CA VAL A 112 -9.97 -3.21 8.57
C VAL A 112 -10.76 -3.66 7.35
N ARG A 113 -11.73 -4.56 7.55
CA ARG A 113 -12.60 -5.06 6.48
C ARG A 113 -13.86 -4.22 6.41
N LEU A 114 -14.14 -3.69 5.22
CA LEU A 114 -15.38 -2.98 4.94
C LEU A 114 -16.44 -3.98 4.48
N GLU A 115 -17.67 -3.77 4.94
CA GLU A 115 -18.79 -4.68 4.63
C GLU A 115 -19.32 -4.51 3.22
N LYS A 116 -19.16 -3.32 2.62
CA LYS A 116 -19.76 -2.98 1.31
C LYS A 116 -18.72 -2.61 0.28
N GLY A 117 -19.02 -2.91 -0.97
CA GLY A 117 -18.17 -2.57 -2.11
C GLY A 117 -17.02 -3.54 -2.29
N PHE A 118 -15.98 -3.04 -2.95
CA PHE A 118 -14.72 -3.77 -3.19
C PHE A 118 -13.55 -2.78 -3.26
N SER A 119 -12.35 -3.23 -2.87
CA SER A 119 -11.12 -2.45 -3.05
C SER A 119 -10.94 -2.11 -4.53
N ARG A 120 -10.52 -0.88 -4.82
CA ARG A 120 -10.51 -0.38 -6.20
C ARG A 120 -9.69 -1.25 -7.16
N ILE A 121 -10.11 -1.24 -8.42
CA ILE A 121 -9.35 -1.82 -9.51
C ILE A 121 -8.81 -0.65 -10.34
N ASN A 122 -7.51 -0.67 -10.61
CA ASN A 122 -6.89 0.22 -11.57
C ASN A 122 -6.58 -0.57 -12.83
N VAL A 123 -6.96 -0.06 -13.99
CA VAL A 123 -6.61 -0.65 -15.29
C VAL A 123 -5.44 0.15 -15.87
N LYS A 124 -4.35 -0.56 -16.17
CA LYS A 124 -3.15 0.03 -16.77
C LYS A 124 -2.96 -0.52 -18.18
N LEU A 125 -3.30 0.29 -19.16
CA LEU A 125 -3.08 -0.04 -20.55
C LEU A 125 -1.63 0.23 -20.91
N LYS A 126 -0.93 -0.78 -21.41
CA LYS A 126 0.45 -0.70 -21.90
C LYS A 126 0.43 -0.87 -23.43
N GLY A 127 0.96 0.11 -24.14
CA GLY A 127 1.02 0.18 -25.60
C GLY A 127 1.90 1.34 -26.03
N GLN A 128 1.72 1.85 -27.24
CA GLN A 128 2.47 3.02 -27.74
C GLN A 128 2.20 4.27 -26.87
N GLU A 129 0.93 4.47 -26.48
CA GLU A 129 0.52 5.49 -25.51
C GLU A 129 -0.12 4.77 -24.32
N GLY A 130 0.58 4.80 -23.18
CA GLY A 130 0.07 4.19 -21.95
C GLY A 130 -1.06 5.03 -21.35
N SER A 131 -2.13 4.36 -20.90
CA SER A 131 -3.25 5.01 -20.21
C SER A 131 -3.57 4.28 -18.92
N GLU A 132 -4.07 5.02 -17.93
CA GLU A 132 -4.50 4.44 -16.65
C GLU A 132 -5.92 4.88 -16.32
N ILE A 133 -6.75 3.93 -15.90
CA ILE A 133 -8.08 4.16 -15.35
C ILE A 133 -8.04 3.75 -13.89
N ASN A 134 -8.13 4.71 -13.00
CA ASN A 134 -8.05 4.46 -11.57
C ASN A 134 -9.45 4.46 -10.94
N GLY A 135 -9.82 3.33 -10.33
CA GLY A 135 -11.05 3.21 -9.57
C GLY A 135 -11.05 4.10 -8.31
N SER A 136 -12.22 4.55 -7.89
CA SER A 136 -12.39 5.39 -6.69
C SER A 136 -12.19 4.62 -5.38
N GLY A 137 -12.52 3.35 -5.38
CA GLY A 137 -12.55 2.52 -4.17
C GLY A 137 -13.88 2.55 -3.43
N PRO A 138 -14.01 1.77 -2.35
CA PRO A 138 -15.22 1.68 -1.56
C PRO A 138 -15.40 2.91 -0.65
N ALA A 139 -16.63 3.18 -0.26
CA ALA A 139 -16.91 4.13 0.81
C ALA A 139 -16.41 3.57 2.16
N VAL A 140 -15.72 4.41 2.93
CA VAL A 140 -15.25 4.09 4.28
C VAL A 140 -16.18 4.78 5.27
N ASP A 141 -16.80 4.03 6.13
CA ASP A 141 -17.68 4.55 7.16
C ASP A 141 -16.93 4.91 8.46
N GLN A 142 -17.62 5.59 9.36
CA GLN A 142 -17.03 6.06 10.62
C GLN A 142 -16.59 4.91 11.53
N ALA A 143 -17.29 3.77 11.51
CA ALA A 143 -16.91 2.60 12.31
C ALA A 143 -15.60 2.01 11.84
N ALA A 144 -15.39 1.91 10.52
CA ALA A 144 -14.13 1.46 9.94
C ALA A 144 -12.97 2.43 10.25
N VAL A 145 -13.22 3.74 10.19
CA VAL A 145 -12.24 4.76 10.60
C VAL A 145 -11.82 4.55 12.04
N GLN A 146 -12.79 4.39 12.94
CA GLN A 146 -12.53 4.17 14.37
C GLN A 146 -11.70 2.88 14.58
N ALA A 147 -12.06 1.79 13.90
CA ALA A 147 -11.31 0.53 13.98
C ALA A 147 -9.85 0.67 13.50
N LEU A 148 -9.59 1.47 12.45
CA LEU A 148 -8.22 1.75 12.02
C LEU A 148 -7.46 2.59 13.07
N PHE A 149 -8.10 3.59 13.65
CA PHE A 149 -7.51 4.43 14.71
C PHE A 149 -7.17 3.61 15.95
N GLU A 150 -8.03 2.67 16.35
CA GLU A 150 -7.75 1.73 17.43
C GLU A 150 -6.50 0.89 17.15
N LYS A 151 -6.37 0.33 15.93
CA LYS A 151 -5.16 -0.41 15.53
C LYS A 151 -3.91 0.46 15.58
N ILE A 152 -3.97 1.69 15.07
CA ILE A 152 -2.84 2.63 15.10
C ILE A 152 -2.50 3.02 16.57
N SER A 153 -3.51 3.13 17.41
CA SER A 153 -3.31 3.43 18.84
C SER A 153 -2.58 2.33 19.61
N THR A 154 -2.43 1.13 19.07
CA THR A 154 -1.64 0.05 19.68
C THR A 154 -0.13 0.17 19.46
N LEU A 155 0.32 1.05 18.56
CA LEU A 155 1.74 1.25 18.29
C LEU A 155 2.49 1.66 19.57
N GLN A 156 3.73 1.23 19.68
CA GLN A 156 4.54 1.45 20.87
C GLN A 156 5.68 2.44 20.57
N LYS A 157 6.25 3.03 21.63
CA LYS A 157 7.47 3.83 21.52
C LYS A 157 8.55 3.10 20.73
N GLY A 158 9.14 3.78 19.75
CA GLY A 158 10.17 3.23 18.87
C GLY A 158 9.64 2.47 17.65
N ASP A 159 8.32 2.31 17.51
CA ASP A 159 7.73 1.85 16.26
C ASP A 159 7.80 2.94 15.17
N ILE A 160 7.67 2.52 13.93
CA ILE A 160 7.66 3.42 12.78
C ILE A 160 6.33 3.28 12.06
N LEU A 161 5.65 4.40 11.77
CA LEU A 161 4.45 4.43 10.95
C LEU A 161 4.75 5.07 9.59
N ILE A 162 4.49 4.35 8.51
CA ILE A 162 4.59 4.84 7.13
C ILE A 162 3.18 4.97 6.56
N ILE A 163 2.75 6.19 6.28
CA ILE A 163 1.47 6.50 5.65
C ILE A 163 1.73 6.84 4.20
N SER A 164 1.13 6.10 3.26
CA SER A 164 1.48 6.30 1.86
C SER A 164 0.30 6.02 0.92
N GLY A 165 0.10 6.93 -0.05
CA GLY A 165 -0.91 6.86 -1.08
C GLY A 165 -1.98 7.95 -0.98
N SER A 166 -2.98 7.88 -1.87
CA SER A 166 -4.07 8.83 -1.93
C SER A 166 -5.17 8.51 -0.90
N VAL A 167 -5.80 9.56 -0.39
CA VAL A 167 -7.00 9.46 0.43
C VAL A 167 -8.23 9.28 -0.47
N PRO A 168 -9.12 8.29 -0.24
CA PRO A 168 -10.34 8.15 -1.02
C PRO A 168 -11.30 9.30 -0.73
N LEU A 169 -12.17 9.64 -1.69
CA LEU A 169 -13.15 10.74 -1.56
C LEU A 169 -14.12 10.58 -0.39
N SER A 170 -14.31 9.37 0.11
CA SER A 170 -15.17 9.09 1.27
C SER A 170 -14.54 9.48 2.61
N LEU A 171 -13.26 9.78 2.64
CA LEU A 171 -12.55 10.26 3.83
C LEU A 171 -12.27 11.77 3.72
N PRO A 172 -12.21 12.48 4.85
CA PRO A 172 -11.87 13.89 4.84
C PRO A 172 -10.42 14.13 4.39
N GLN A 173 -10.13 15.29 3.84
CA GLN A 173 -8.78 15.62 3.33
C GLN A 173 -7.72 15.64 4.44
N ASP A 174 -8.09 15.98 5.66
CA ASP A 174 -7.24 16.00 6.86
C ASP A 174 -7.03 14.61 7.49
N PHE A 175 -7.44 13.54 6.81
CA PHE A 175 -7.44 12.19 7.40
C PHE A 175 -6.06 11.75 7.90
N TYR A 176 -5.00 12.07 7.15
CA TYR A 176 -3.64 11.73 7.55
C TYR A 176 -3.14 12.59 8.72
N GLU A 177 -3.54 13.86 8.78
CA GLU A 177 -3.25 14.73 9.92
C GLU A 177 -3.87 14.17 11.21
N ARG A 178 -5.12 13.70 11.12
CA ARG A 178 -5.81 13.06 12.24
C ARG A 178 -5.11 11.79 12.73
N ILE A 179 -4.50 11.00 11.84
CA ILE A 179 -3.66 9.86 12.22
C ILE A 179 -2.39 10.35 12.96
N LEU A 180 -1.75 11.40 12.46
CA LEU A 180 -0.54 11.95 13.10
C LEU A 180 -0.85 12.52 14.49
N ASP A 181 -2.00 13.16 14.65
CA ASP A 181 -2.43 13.69 15.96
C ASP A 181 -2.64 12.60 17.01
N LEU A 182 -3.08 11.39 16.62
CA LEU A 182 -3.18 10.24 17.54
C LEU A 182 -1.81 9.79 18.10
N LEU A 183 -0.74 10.07 17.36
CA LEU A 183 0.62 9.63 17.71
C LEU A 183 1.44 10.72 18.38
N LYS A 184 0.91 11.93 18.49
CA LYS A 184 1.60 13.07 19.05
C LYS A 184 2.09 12.81 20.49
N GLY A 185 3.37 13.04 20.75
CA GLY A 185 3.99 12.83 22.07
C GLY A 185 4.28 11.35 22.43
N ARG A 186 4.07 10.39 21.50
CA ARG A 186 4.22 8.96 21.78
C ARG A 186 5.59 8.36 21.36
N GLU A 187 6.53 9.20 20.92
CA GLU A 187 7.87 8.78 20.46
C GLU A 187 7.79 7.66 19.37
N ILE A 188 6.91 7.86 18.40
CA ILE A 188 6.73 7.04 17.20
C ILE A 188 7.23 7.84 16.02
N ASP A 189 8.15 7.27 15.23
CA ASP A 189 8.62 7.90 14.00
C ASP A 189 7.56 7.76 12.90
N THR A 190 7.32 8.86 12.18
CA THR A 190 6.30 8.87 11.12
C THR A 190 6.89 9.32 9.79
N VAL A 191 6.50 8.61 8.72
CA VAL A 191 6.85 8.95 7.33
C VAL A 191 5.55 9.10 6.55
N VAL A 192 5.37 10.21 5.85
CA VAL A 192 4.17 10.46 5.02
C VAL A 192 4.57 10.72 3.58
N ASP A 193 4.03 9.90 2.66
CA ASP A 193 4.12 10.06 1.21
C ASP A 193 2.70 10.15 0.63
N ALA A 194 2.08 11.32 0.80
CA ALA A 194 0.74 11.64 0.33
C ALA A 194 0.80 12.43 -0.98
N THR A 195 -0.21 12.24 -1.83
CA THR A 195 -0.44 13.03 -3.06
C THR A 195 -1.84 13.59 -3.05
#